data_446784e3eca32188304ae5f31fbf0177
#
_entry.id   446784e3eca32188304ae5f31fbf0177
#
_cell.length_a   1.000
_cell.length_b   1.000
_cell.length_c   1.000
_cell.angle_alpha   90.00
_cell.angle_beta   90.00
_cell.angle_gamma   90.00
#
_symmetry.space_group_name_H-M   'P 1'
#
loop_
_entity.id
_entity.type
_entity.pdbx_description
1 polymer ?
#
loop_
_entity_poly.entity_id
_entity_poly.type
_entity_poly.pdbx_seq_one_letter_code
_entity_poly.pdbx_strand_id
1 'polypeptide(L)'
;MLVLITYDVNTEDAAGRKRLRRISKECVNYGQCVQNSVFECMLDAAQCRSLQAKLCSIMDEERDSLRFYYLGNKYESKIEHFGCKQTYLPEDPMII
;
A
#
# COMPACT_ATOMS: atom_id res chain seq x y z
N MET A 1 14.84 1.10 4.82
CA MET A 1 14.20 2.32 4.30
C MET A 1 12.76 2.38 4.79
N LEU A 2 12.30 3.56 5.00
CA LEU A 2 10.95 3.75 5.50
C LEU A 2 9.97 3.77 4.34
N VAL A 3 8.94 2.96 4.44
CA VAL A 3 7.93 2.84 3.39
C VAL A 3 6.57 2.97 4.02
N LEU A 4 5.76 3.81 3.43
CA LEU A 4 4.39 3.97 3.85
C LEU A 4 3.51 3.25 2.83
N ILE A 5 2.69 2.34 3.29
CA ILE A 5 1.82 1.56 2.42
C ILE A 5 0.39 1.96 2.71
N THR A 6 -0.30 2.41 1.68
CA THR A 6 -1.71 2.73 1.80
C THR A 6 -2.49 1.84 0.86
N TYR A 7 -3.67 1.42 1.30
CA TYR A 7 -4.49 0.59 0.46
C TYR A 7 -5.95 0.97 0.61
N ASP A 8 -6.67 0.79 -0.49
CA ASP A 8 -8.10 1.07 -0.53
C ASP A 8 -8.72 -0.14 -1.19
N VAL A 9 -9.43 -0.94 -0.41
CA VAL A 9 -9.98 -2.20 -0.87
C VAL A 9 -11.49 -2.07 -0.90
N ASN A 10 -12.07 -2.51 -2.01
CA ASN A 10 -13.51 -2.49 -2.16
C ASN A 10 -14.09 -3.59 -1.27
N THR A 11 -14.87 -3.18 -0.26
CA THR A 11 -15.40 -4.11 0.73
C THR A 11 -16.90 -4.29 0.60
N GLU A 12 -17.44 -4.05 -0.57
CA GLU A 12 -18.86 -4.20 -0.78
C GLU A 12 -19.31 -5.65 -0.70
N ASP A 13 -18.45 -6.59 -1.00
CA ASP A 13 -18.80 -7.99 -0.91
C ASP A 13 -17.85 -8.71 0.05
N ALA A 14 -18.17 -9.98 0.31
CA ALA A 14 -17.39 -10.78 1.26
C ALA A 14 -15.97 -11.01 0.77
N ALA A 15 -15.80 -11.15 -0.53
CA ALA A 15 -14.48 -11.37 -1.10
C ALA A 15 -13.58 -10.17 -0.86
N GLY A 16 -14.13 -8.97 -0.97
CA GLY A 16 -13.37 -7.76 -0.71
C GLY A 16 -12.96 -7.64 0.74
N ARG A 17 -13.86 -7.97 1.64
CA ARG A 17 -13.54 -7.93 3.06
C ARG A 17 -12.44 -8.94 3.40
N LYS A 18 -12.45 -10.07 2.73
CA LYS A 18 -11.41 -11.07 2.94
C LYS A 18 -10.07 -10.57 2.41
N ARG A 19 -10.07 -9.92 1.25
CA ARG A 19 -8.85 -9.34 0.70
C ARG A 19 -8.27 -8.31 1.65
N LEU A 20 -9.12 -7.47 2.21
CA LEU A 20 -8.66 -6.45 3.14
C LEU A 20 -7.97 -7.07 4.35
N ARG A 21 -8.56 -8.11 4.90
CA ARG A 21 -7.96 -8.78 6.05
C ARG A 21 -6.61 -9.39 5.69
N ARG A 22 -6.52 -9.98 4.50
CA ARG A 22 -5.26 -10.60 4.09
C ARG A 22 -4.17 -9.57 3.86
N ILE A 23 -4.50 -8.46 3.25
CA ILE A 23 -3.54 -7.38 3.03
C ILE A 23 -3.06 -6.84 4.37
N SER A 24 -3.98 -6.58 5.26
CA SER A 24 -3.66 -6.07 6.58
C SER A 24 -2.74 -7.02 7.33
N LYS A 25 -3.05 -8.30 7.27
CA LYS A 25 -2.27 -9.30 7.97
C LYS A 25 -0.83 -9.38 7.46
N GLU A 26 -0.66 -9.26 6.14
CA GLU A 26 0.68 -9.27 5.59
C GLU A 26 1.47 -8.03 6.00
N CYS A 27 0.82 -6.88 6.00
CA CYS A 27 1.49 -5.65 6.36
C CYS A 27 1.94 -5.64 7.82
N VAL A 28 1.16 -6.24 8.69
CA VAL A 28 1.49 -6.29 10.11
C VAL A 28 2.81 -7.02 10.35
N ASN A 29 3.16 -7.95 9.48
CA ASN A 29 4.42 -8.67 9.62
C ASN A 29 5.64 -7.80 9.40
N TYR A 30 5.47 -6.63 8.78
CA TYR A 30 6.59 -5.80 8.39
C TYR A 30 6.57 -4.41 9.02
N GLY A 31 5.48 -4.05 9.66
CA GLY A 31 5.39 -2.71 10.21
C GLY A 31 4.21 -2.56 11.12
N GLN A 32 3.78 -1.34 11.30
CA GLN A 32 2.67 -1.06 12.19
C GLN A 32 1.64 -0.18 11.50
N CYS A 33 0.42 -0.37 11.90
CA CYS A 33 -0.70 0.40 11.40
C CYS A 33 -0.70 1.76 12.07
N VAL A 34 -0.66 2.82 11.29
CA VAL A 34 -0.72 4.17 11.85
C VAL A 34 -2.10 4.78 11.71
N GLN A 35 -2.86 4.29 10.74
CA GLN A 35 -4.25 4.67 10.55
C GLN A 35 -4.93 3.53 9.83
N ASN A 36 -6.24 3.63 9.68
CA ASN A 36 -6.96 2.65 8.89
C ASN A 36 -6.33 2.61 7.51
N SER A 37 -5.95 1.47 7.07
CA SER A 37 -5.42 1.27 5.71
C SER A 37 -4.10 1.97 5.43
N VAL A 38 -3.37 2.34 6.48
CA VAL A 38 -2.06 2.96 6.31
C VAL A 38 -1.07 2.27 7.24
N PHE A 39 -0.02 1.72 6.64
CA PHE A 39 1.02 1.03 7.38
C PHE A 39 2.36 1.68 7.18
N GLU A 40 3.11 1.78 8.26
CA GLU A 40 4.46 2.31 8.23
C GLU A 40 5.42 1.16 8.44
N CYS A 41 6.29 0.93 7.49
CA CYS A 41 7.18 -0.23 7.51
C CYS A 41 8.63 0.17 7.31
N MET A 42 9.51 -0.54 7.99
CA MET A 42 10.95 -0.42 7.73
C MET A 42 11.36 -1.63 6.95
N LEU A 43 11.75 -1.43 5.70
CA LEU A 43 12.04 -2.52 4.78
C LEU A 43 13.34 -2.29 4.04
N ASP A 44 14.04 -3.36 3.75
CA ASP A 44 15.13 -3.24 2.78
C ASP A 44 14.53 -3.49 1.39
N ALA A 45 15.37 -3.37 0.37
CA ALA A 45 14.90 -3.47 -1.00
C ALA A 45 14.30 -4.84 -1.31
N ALA A 46 14.90 -5.89 -0.78
CA ALA A 46 14.42 -7.24 -1.04
C ALA A 46 13.08 -7.48 -0.35
N GLN A 47 12.96 -7.02 0.89
CA GLN A 47 11.70 -7.16 1.62
C GLN A 47 10.59 -6.37 0.95
N CYS A 48 10.91 -5.19 0.47
CA CYS A 48 9.93 -4.34 -0.17
C CYS A 48 9.40 -5.02 -1.43
N ARG A 49 10.29 -5.57 -2.23
CA ARG A 49 9.90 -6.24 -3.45
C ARG A 49 9.05 -7.47 -3.15
N SER A 50 9.44 -8.22 -2.15
CA SER A 50 8.70 -9.39 -1.74
C SER A 50 7.29 -9.03 -1.25
N LEU A 51 7.19 -7.99 -0.44
CA LEU A 51 5.90 -7.56 0.06
C LEU A 51 5.02 -7.02 -1.05
N GLN A 52 5.59 -6.25 -1.98
CA GLN A 52 4.84 -5.77 -3.13
C GLN A 52 4.23 -6.94 -3.90
N ALA A 53 5.04 -7.94 -4.19
CA ALA A 53 4.56 -9.07 -4.96
C ALA A 53 3.43 -9.78 -4.24
N LYS A 54 3.57 -9.93 -2.93
CA LYS A 54 2.57 -10.60 -2.13
C LYS A 54 1.26 -9.84 -2.11
N LEU A 55 1.33 -8.54 -1.85
CA LEU A 55 0.12 -7.73 -1.78
C LEU A 55 -0.55 -7.64 -3.13
N CYS A 56 0.22 -7.53 -4.20
CA CYS A 56 -0.36 -7.48 -5.53
C CYS A 56 -1.04 -8.79 -5.90
N SER A 57 -0.57 -9.90 -5.35
CA SER A 57 -1.22 -11.18 -5.62
C SER A 57 -2.54 -11.32 -4.86
N ILE A 58 -2.71 -10.58 -3.78
CA ILE A 58 -3.93 -10.64 -3.00
C ILE A 58 -5.00 -9.71 -3.56
N MET A 59 -4.59 -8.51 -3.96
CA MET A 59 -5.54 -7.49 -4.35
C MET A 59 -6.21 -7.80 -5.68
N ASP A 60 -7.35 -7.16 -5.89
CA ASP A 60 -8.05 -7.21 -7.15
C ASP A 60 -7.73 -5.90 -7.87
N GLU A 61 -6.99 -5.98 -8.95
CA GLU A 61 -6.51 -4.79 -9.63
C GLU A 61 -7.61 -3.90 -10.18
N GLU A 62 -8.78 -4.47 -10.41
CA GLU A 62 -9.88 -3.71 -10.96
C GLU A 62 -10.71 -3.01 -9.90
N ARG A 63 -10.61 -3.45 -8.65
CA ARG A 63 -11.45 -2.93 -7.60
C ARG A 63 -10.70 -2.26 -6.48
N ASP A 64 -9.44 -2.66 -6.27
CA ASP A 64 -8.65 -2.21 -5.14
C ASP A 64 -7.52 -1.34 -5.62
N SER A 65 -6.96 -0.56 -4.72
CA SER A 65 -5.75 0.20 -5.02
C SER A 65 -4.76 0.03 -3.89
N LEU A 66 -3.49 0.14 -4.25
CA LEU A 66 -2.39 -0.07 -3.33
C LEU A 66 -1.30 0.91 -3.72
N ARG A 67 -0.74 1.60 -2.73
CA ARG A 67 0.24 2.61 -3.01
C ARG A 67 1.40 2.53 -2.03
N PHE A 68 2.60 2.62 -2.55
CA PHE A 68 3.81 2.61 -1.75
C PHE A 68 4.48 3.97 -1.84
N TYR A 69 4.72 4.58 -0.70
CA TYR A 69 5.45 5.82 -0.62
C TYR A 69 6.82 5.50 -0.06
N TYR A 70 7.85 5.73 -0.85
CA TYR A 70 9.21 5.44 -0.42
C TYR A 70 9.81 6.68 0.18
N LEU A 71 9.91 6.69 1.48
CA LEU A 71 10.40 7.83 2.23
C LEU A 71 11.82 7.53 2.68
N GLY A 72 12.71 7.59 1.73
CA GLY A 72 14.07 7.23 2.03
C GLY A 72 14.81 8.34 2.73
N ASN A 73 16.11 8.31 2.63
CA ASN A 73 16.94 9.27 3.30
C ASN A 73 17.06 10.57 2.57
N LYS A 74 16.52 10.63 1.39
CA LYS A 74 16.64 11.82 0.57
C LYS A 74 15.35 12.56 0.53
N TYR A 75 15.39 13.72 -0.02
CA TYR A 75 14.19 14.52 -0.17
C TYR A 75 13.23 13.92 -1.14
N GLU A 76 13.77 13.21 -2.10
CA GLU A 76 12.93 12.63 -3.12
C GLU A 76 12.16 11.49 -2.54
N SER A 77 10.88 11.52 -2.70
CA SER A 77 10.08 10.36 -2.38
C SER A 77 9.48 9.86 -3.65
N LYS A 78 9.37 8.56 -3.72
CA LYS A 78 8.75 7.91 -4.85
C LYS A 78 7.43 7.33 -4.43
N ILE A 79 6.49 7.35 -5.36
CA ILE A 79 5.18 6.77 -5.12
C ILE A 79 4.93 5.76 -6.20
N GLU A 80 4.56 4.56 -5.82
CA GLU A 80 4.15 3.54 -6.76
C GLU A 80 2.74 3.14 -6.46
N HIS A 81 1.91 3.13 -7.48
CA HIS A 81 0.51 2.84 -7.34
C HIS A 81 0.17 1.58 -8.11
N PHE A 82 -0.62 0.72 -7.49
CA PHE A 82 -1.07 -0.52 -8.09
C PHE A 82 -2.58 -0.62 -7.93
N GLY A 83 -3.25 -1.01 -9.00
CA GLY A 83 -4.69 -1.23 -8.91
C GLY A 83 -5.50 -0.19 -9.62
N CYS A 84 -6.66 0.10 -9.04
CA CYS A 84 -7.63 0.99 -9.64
C CYS A 84 -7.04 2.33 -9.98
N LYS A 85 -7.65 2.97 -10.92
CA LYS A 85 -7.16 4.22 -11.34
C LYS A 85 -7.21 5.25 -10.21
N GLN A 86 -6.23 6.09 -10.25
CA GLN A 86 -6.05 7.12 -9.29
C GLN A 86 -7.06 8.21 -9.44
N THR A 87 -7.51 8.75 -8.36
CA THR A 87 -8.51 9.79 -8.41
C THR A 87 -7.93 11.17 -8.26
N TYR A 88 -6.65 11.30 -7.99
CA TYR A 88 -6.02 12.60 -7.89
C TYR A 88 -4.65 12.54 -8.54
N LEU A 89 -4.16 13.72 -8.89
CA LEU A 89 -2.93 13.82 -9.62
C LEU A 89 -1.74 13.80 -8.67
N PRO A 90 -0.59 13.36 -9.16
CA PRO A 90 0.59 13.31 -8.31
C PRO A 90 0.99 14.64 -7.72
N GLU A 91 0.72 15.70 -8.40
CA GLU A 91 1.09 17.03 -7.90
C GLU A 91 0.04 17.59 -6.97
N ASP A 92 -0.96 16.82 -6.66
CA ASP A 92 -2.02 17.25 -5.80
C ASP A 92 -1.46 17.53 -4.41
N PRO A 93 -1.63 18.72 -3.88
CA PRO A 93 -1.01 19.04 -2.60
C PRO A 93 -1.54 18.24 -1.44
N MET A 94 -2.69 17.65 -1.58
CA MET A 94 -3.18 16.85 -0.48
C MET A 94 -2.35 15.65 -0.21
N ILE A 95 -1.47 15.35 -1.05
CA ILE A 95 -0.62 14.22 -0.84
C ILE A 95 0.29 14.38 0.33
N ILE A 96 0.52 15.56 0.70
CA ILE A 96 1.42 15.78 1.78
C ILE A 96 0.93 15.33 3.07
#